data_737d8544d187ae3a24e25082c2a0745d
#
_entry.id   737d8544d187ae3a24e25082c2a0745d
#
_cell.length_a   1.000
_cell.length_b   1.000
_cell.length_c   1.000
_cell.angle_alpha   90.00
_cell.angle_beta   90.00
_cell.angle_gamma   90.00
#
_symmetry.space_group_name_H-M   'P 1'
#
loop_
_entity.id
_entity.type
_entity.pdbx_description
1 polymer ?
#
loop_
_entity_poly.entity_id
_entity_poly.type
_entity_poly.pdbx_seq_one_letter_code
_entity_poly.pdbx_strand_id
1 'polypeptide(L)'
;MDRIYRHDLDFLKGLAIMAVVLYHAGWCKSGYLGVDLFLVLNGYLVVPKVIKQIEAEQFCYFRFLEKKIFRLLPLVLLVSGLSLAVGYWGMLPHDLRFLSEESVAASVFMNNVLQAVTTQNYWAAIYQKVLMHTWFLGVLVQFYVVFPLLMMLMRRQMKVGLVILTVLSLVLYLLPVDSIGNKYYLVHYRFYEIAIGGLLAIKPVKVSASIKYISLCGLILMIFFGAFTIGERVMPYNLVGGSNTIRESFLPREVMVLLTVLFAVLSCLYDRSENRWTFLSRQSKIVAPLGRMSLSVFLWHQPLFAFYRYFFADELSPVILCCLIGMALLLSSFTYFFMEKRIAVNKMSRLCLVFSFIIVNAFALWIYQKGGIVRDIPELDIKEGLTDPMLFEQYTDRIYQYDHEFSQDNPKKKILVIGNSFARDFANILLESPMRDSMQLSYHYAFIDCPITRIRQCDRIYYFGWRHDVPDFVWQNLKQGVEVWGIGTKIMARAMASSISIAIVIIIIL
;
A
#
# COMPACT_ATOMS: atom_id res chain seq x y z
N MET A 1 -2.53 -12.67 42.40
CA MET A 1 -2.67 -13.67 41.33
C MET A 1 -1.69 -13.29 40.25
N ASP A 2 -0.60 -14.03 40.15
CA ASP A 2 0.39 -13.86 39.09
C ASP A 2 -0.26 -14.04 37.73
N ARG A 3 -0.17 -13.04 36.89
CA ARG A 3 -0.74 -13.11 35.54
C ARG A 3 0.09 -14.11 34.74
N ILE A 4 -0.44 -15.31 34.52
CA ILE A 4 0.16 -16.29 33.60
C ILE A 4 0.30 -15.60 32.25
N TYR A 5 1.53 -15.54 31.77
CA TYR A 5 1.82 -14.92 30.45
C TYR A 5 1.19 -15.74 29.33
N ARG A 6 0.43 -15.09 28.44
CA ARG A 6 -0.33 -15.71 27.35
C ARG A 6 0.52 -15.85 26.07
N HIS A 7 1.33 -16.90 26.02
CA HIS A 7 2.16 -17.22 24.84
C HIS A 7 1.34 -17.52 23.58
N ASP A 8 0.11 -17.99 23.74
CA ASP A 8 -0.81 -18.26 22.65
C ASP A 8 -1.24 -16.98 21.91
N LEU A 9 -1.39 -15.85 22.60
CA LEU A 9 -1.68 -14.57 21.95
C LEU A 9 -0.49 -14.05 21.16
N ASP A 10 0.74 -14.30 21.62
CA ASP A 10 1.91 -13.94 20.83
C ASP A 10 2.08 -14.84 19.59
N PHE A 11 1.70 -16.13 19.71
CA PHE A 11 1.61 -17.00 18.54
C PHE A 11 0.62 -16.47 17.49
N LEU A 12 -0.58 -16.08 17.91
CA LEU A 12 -1.60 -15.52 17.01
C LEU A 12 -1.12 -14.20 16.35
N LYS A 13 -0.42 -13.34 17.08
CA LYS A 13 0.22 -12.14 16.48
C LYS A 13 1.29 -12.51 15.46
N GLY A 14 2.09 -13.56 15.75
CA GLY A 14 3.09 -14.08 14.82
C GLY A 14 2.47 -14.62 13.54
N LEU A 15 1.35 -15.34 13.66
CA LEU A 15 0.57 -15.81 12.52
C LEU A 15 0.02 -14.65 11.68
N ALA A 16 -0.54 -13.64 12.35
CA ALA A 16 -1.08 -12.45 11.71
C ALA A 16 -0.02 -11.67 10.92
N ILE A 17 1.15 -11.44 11.53
CA ILE A 17 2.22 -10.70 10.83
C ILE A 17 2.80 -11.50 9.66
N MET A 18 2.98 -12.82 9.78
CA MET A 18 3.39 -13.67 8.66
C MET A 18 2.42 -13.56 7.49
N ALA A 19 1.11 -13.63 7.77
CA ALA A 19 0.08 -13.50 6.76
C ALA A 19 0.18 -12.17 6.02
N VAL A 20 0.29 -11.05 6.74
CA VAL A 20 0.40 -9.70 6.18
C VAL A 20 1.67 -9.55 5.34
N VAL A 21 2.81 -10.03 5.83
CA VAL A 21 4.08 -9.97 5.09
C VAL A 21 3.99 -10.76 3.78
N LEU A 22 3.47 -11.98 3.81
CA LEU A 22 3.30 -12.81 2.62
C LEU A 22 2.26 -12.23 1.65
N TYR A 23 1.25 -11.54 2.16
CA TYR A 23 0.28 -10.82 1.34
C TYR A 23 0.95 -9.67 0.56
N HIS A 24 1.72 -8.82 1.23
CA HIS A 24 2.45 -7.74 0.60
C HIS A 24 3.58 -8.24 -0.31
N ALA A 25 4.08 -9.43 -0.07
CA ALA A 25 5.00 -10.13 -0.98
C ALA A 25 4.33 -10.64 -2.27
N GLY A 26 2.98 -10.70 -2.32
CA GLY A 26 2.23 -11.26 -3.45
C GLY A 26 2.04 -12.78 -3.37
N TRP A 27 2.49 -13.44 -2.29
CA TRP A 27 2.49 -14.91 -2.17
C TRP A 27 1.25 -15.48 -1.47
N CYS A 28 0.57 -14.68 -0.66
CA CYS A 28 -0.62 -15.10 0.09
C CYS A 28 -1.78 -14.14 -0.17
N LYS A 29 -2.66 -14.47 -1.10
CA LYS A 29 -3.77 -13.59 -1.53
C LYS A 29 -4.77 -13.24 -0.42
N SER A 30 -4.99 -14.14 0.54
CA SER A 30 -5.88 -13.93 1.70
C SER A 30 -5.16 -13.37 2.93
N GLY A 31 -3.84 -13.14 2.84
CA GLY A 31 -3.04 -12.71 4.00
C GLY A 31 -3.45 -11.35 4.57
N TYR A 32 -4.22 -10.53 3.83
CA TYR A 32 -4.85 -9.30 4.35
C TYR A 32 -5.74 -9.57 5.58
N LEU A 33 -6.32 -10.78 5.71
CA LEU A 33 -7.10 -11.20 6.87
C LEU A 33 -6.27 -11.25 8.18
N GLY A 34 -4.95 -11.22 8.09
CA GLY A 34 -4.06 -11.02 9.23
C GLY A 34 -4.29 -9.70 9.96
N VAL A 35 -4.75 -8.67 9.24
CA VAL A 35 -5.11 -7.38 9.83
C VAL A 35 -6.36 -7.51 10.72
N ASP A 36 -7.37 -8.26 10.26
CA ASP A 36 -8.60 -8.53 11.03
C ASP A 36 -8.27 -9.28 12.33
N LEU A 37 -7.37 -10.26 12.24
CA LEU A 37 -6.84 -10.95 13.43
C LEU A 37 -6.13 -9.98 14.39
N PHE A 38 -5.34 -9.02 13.88
CA PHE A 38 -4.73 -8.01 14.74
C PHE A 38 -5.75 -7.11 15.42
N LEU A 39 -6.83 -6.70 14.75
CA LEU A 39 -7.88 -5.88 15.32
C LEU A 39 -8.60 -6.62 16.47
N VAL A 40 -8.96 -7.89 16.27
CA VAL A 40 -9.55 -8.74 17.33
C VAL A 40 -8.60 -8.87 18.53
N LEU A 41 -7.32 -9.16 18.29
CA LEU A 41 -6.31 -9.29 19.36
C LEU A 41 -6.10 -7.99 20.12
N ASN A 42 -6.12 -6.84 19.45
CA ASN A 42 -6.04 -5.54 20.11
C ASN A 42 -7.25 -5.29 21.01
N GLY A 43 -8.45 -5.58 20.53
CA GLY A 43 -9.66 -5.50 21.33
C GLY A 43 -9.60 -6.39 22.57
N TYR A 44 -9.23 -7.65 22.38
CA TYR A 44 -9.06 -8.61 23.46
C TYR A 44 -8.10 -8.14 24.55
N LEU A 45 -7.01 -7.46 24.19
CA LEU A 45 -5.97 -7.01 25.10
C LEU A 45 -6.27 -5.64 25.75
N VAL A 46 -6.98 -4.74 25.07
CA VAL A 46 -7.13 -3.34 25.47
C VAL A 46 -8.47 -3.06 26.14
N VAL A 47 -9.56 -3.51 25.54
CA VAL A 47 -10.94 -3.19 26.01
C VAL A 47 -11.19 -3.56 27.47
N PRO A 48 -10.91 -4.80 27.92
CA PRO A 48 -11.21 -5.17 29.31
C PRO A 48 -10.35 -4.39 30.32
N LYS A 49 -9.13 -3.98 29.94
CA LYS A 49 -8.27 -3.17 30.81
C LYS A 49 -8.82 -1.77 31.00
N VAL A 50 -9.29 -1.14 29.91
CA VAL A 50 -9.88 0.20 29.93
C VAL A 50 -11.15 0.19 30.77
N ILE A 51 -12.07 -0.74 30.48
CA ILE A 51 -13.34 -0.86 31.21
C ILE A 51 -13.09 -1.09 32.71
N LYS A 52 -12.22 -2.04 33.07
CA LYS A 52 -11.88 -2.32 34.47
C LYS A 52 -11.30 -1.12 35.21
N GLN A 53 -10.44 -0.33 34.53
CA GLN A 53 -9.85 0.87 35.11
C GLN A 53 -10.88 1.99 35.28
N ILE A 54 -11.83 2.14 34.34
CA ILE A 54 -12.94 3.09 34.46
C ILE A 54 -13.88 2.68 35.60
N GLU A 55 -14.24 1.38 35.69
CA GLU A 55 -15.06 0.81 36.79
C GLU A 55 -14.39 1.07 38.16
N ALA A 56 -13.06 0.94 38.25
CA ALA A 56 -12.30 1.16 39.46
C ALA A 56 -11.93 2.65 39.72
N GLU A 57 -12.41 3.57 38.90
CA GLU A 57 -12.09 5.03 38.96
C GLU A 57 -10.60 5.37 38.89
N GLN A 58 -9.80 4.46 38.30
CA GLN A 58 -8.34 4.59 38.19
C GLN A 58 -7.88 4.94 36.75
N PHE A 59 -8.81 5.15 35.84
CA PHE A 59 -8.48 5.42 34.45
C PHE A 59 -8.03 6.86 34.24
N CYS A 60 -6.84 7.04 33.72
CA CYS A 60 -6.30 8.34 33.31
C CYS A 60 -6.14 8.37 31.78
N TYR A 61 -7.01 9.11 31.11
CA TYR A 61 -7.10 9.17 29.65
C TYR A 61 -5.78 9.60 28.99
N PHE A 62 -5.20 10.72 29.42
CA PHE A 62 -3.97 11.24 28.83
C PHE A 62 -2.77 10.31 29.07
N ARG A 63 -2.64 9.70 30.24
CA ARG A 63 -1.61 8.70 30.53
C ARG A 63 -1.78 7.43 29.68
N PHE A 64 -3.02 7.03 29.41
CA PHE A 64 -3.31 5.92 28.51
C PHE A 64 -2.87 6.22 27.08
N LEU A 65 -3.27 7.37 26.52
CA LEU A 65 -2.88 7.80 25.17
C LEU A 65 -1.37 7.97 25.04
N GLU A 66 -0.75 8.63 26.00
CA GLU A 66 0.70 8.83 26.02
C GLU A 66 1.45 7.49 25.87
N LYS A 67 1.07 6.48 26.68
CA LYS A 67 1.67 5.15 26.59
C LYS A 67 1.50 4.50 25.22
N LYS A 68 0.36 4.73 24.55
CA LYS A 68 0.09 4.19 23.21
C LYS A 68 0.92 4.91 22.15
N ILE A 69 0.96 6.25 22.20
CA ILE A 69 1.73 7.08 21.28
C ILE A 69 3.24 6.79 21.42
N PHE A 70 3.77 6.74 22.64
CA PHE A 70 5.19 6.42 22.87
C PHE A 70 5.60 5.03 22.41
N ARG A 71 4.66 4.12 22.27
CA ARG A 71 4.93 2.79 21.71
C ARG A 71 4.97 2.80 20.18
N LEU A 72 4.16 3.63 19.52
CA LEU A 72 3.95 3.60 18.06
C LEU A 72 4.75 4.67 17.33
N LEU A 73 4.62 5.92 17.76
CA LEU A 73 5.11 7.10 17.03
C LEU A 73 6.63 7.10 16.79
N PRO A 74 7.49 6.72 17.75
CA PRO A 74 8.93 6.71 17.49
C PRO A 74 9.36 5.80 16.33
N LEU A 75 8.72 4.62 16.21
CA LEU A 75 8.99 3.70 15.12
C LEU A 75 8.43 4.21 13.78
N VAL A 76 7.23 4.80 13.81
CA VAL A 76 6.62 5.41 12.61
C VAL A 76 7.53 6.52 12.09
N LEU A 77 8.02 7.42 12.96
CA LEU A 77 8.90 8.50 12.57
C LEU A 77 10.24 8.00 12.02
N LEU A 78 10.81 6.96 12.63
CA LEU A 78 12.06 6.34 12.15
C LEU A 78 11.87 5.77 10.74
N VAL A 79 10.84 4.95 10.54
CA VAL A 79 10.60 4.30 9.25
C VAL A 79 10.20 5.32 8.19
N SER A 80 9.33 6.29 8.51
CA SER A 80 8.95 7.36 7.59
C SER A 80 10.15 8.25 7.22
N GLY A 81 10.96 8.65 8.20
CA GLY A 81 12.14 9.47 7.96
C GLY A 81 13.18 8.77 7.06
N LEU A 82 13.45 7.48 7.31
CA LEU A 82 14.33 6.69 6.45
C LEU A 82 13.73 6.45 5.06
N SER A 83 12.42 6.23 4.97
CA SER A 83 11.74 6.11 3.67
C SER A 83 11.83 7.41 2.88
N LEU A 84 11.63 8.56 3.51
CA LEU A 84 11.83 9.87 2.86
C LEU A 84 13.27 10.09 2.41
N ALA A 85 14.25 9.68 3.22
CA ALA A 85 15.66 9.79 2.84
C ALA A 85 15.99 8.91 1.62
N VAL A 86 15.54 7.66 1.59
CA VAL A 86 15.70 6.77 0.42
C VAL A 86 14.96 7.33 -0.79
N GLY A 87 13.72 7.78 -0.61
CA GLY A 87 12.93 8.40 -1.67
C GLY A 87 13.59 9.66 -2.22
N TYR A 88 14.14 10.52 -1.38
CA TYR A 88 14.89 11.72 -1.76
C TYR A 88 16.04 11.37 -2.73
N TRP A 89 16.72 10.25 -2.53
CA TRP A 89 17.83 9.82 -3.39
C TRP A 89 17.40 9.19 -4.71
N GLY A 90 16.27 8.49 -4.80
CA GLY A 90 15.95 7.63 -5.93
C GLY A 90 14.58 7.80 -6.57
N MET A 91 13.58 8.36 -5.87
CA MET A 91 12.22 8.44 -6.41
C MET A 91 12.05 9.62 -7.38
N LEU A 92 11.14 9.46 -8.33
CA LEU A 92 10.69 10.56 -9.18
C LEU A 92 9.99 11.64 -8.34
N PRO A 93 10.01 12.91 -8.75
CA PRO A 93 9.45 14.01 -7.98
C PRO A 93 8.00 13.77 -7.54
N HIS A 94 7.15 13.33 -8.46
CA HIS A 94 5.74 13.04 -8.20
C HIS A 94 5.53 11.96 -7.14
N ASP A 95 6.27 10.85 -7.23
CA ASP A 95 6.18 9.73 -6.29
C ASP A 95 6.74 10.10 -4.92
N LEU A 96 7.82 10.90 -4.89
CA LEU A 96 8.39 11.43 -3.67
C LEU A 96 7.43 12.39 -2.95
N ARG A 97 6.68 13.20 -3.71
CA ARG A 97 5.61 14.04 -3.16
C ARG A 97 4.55 13.18 -2.47
N PHE A 98 4.06 12.11 -3.10
CA PHE A 98 3.09 11.19 -2.47
C PHE A 98 3.66 10.51 -1.22
N LEU A 99 4.92 10.07 -1.26
CA LEU A 99 5.58 9.53 -0.07
C LEU A 99 5.64 10.55 1.08
N SER A 100 5.85 11.84 0.75
CA SER A 100 5.85 12.91 1.75
C SER A 100 4.48 13.13 2.37
N GLU A 101 3.39 13.09 1.58
CA GLU A 101 2.01 13.13 2.08
C GLU A 101 1.71 11.95 3.01
N GLU A 102 2.07 10.72 2.59
CA GLU A 102 1.90 9.53 3.42
C GLU A 102 2.71 9.62 4.73
N SER A 103 3.90 10.19 4.71
CA SER A 103 4.75 10.38 5.89
C SER A 103 4.11 11.32 6.91
N VAL A 104 3.59 12.46 6.46
CA VAL A 104 2.85 13.39 7.33
C VAL A 104 1.62 12.70 7.89
N ALA A 105 0.80 12.10 7.04
CA ALA A 105 -0.42 11.42 7.46
C ALA A 105 -0.16 10.25 8.43
N ALA A 106 0.92 9.48 8.22
CA ALA A 106 1.33 8.40 9.11
C ALA A 106 1.77 8.93 10.48
N SER A 107 2.51 10.05 10.52
CA SER A 107 3.01 10.66 11.77
C SER A 107 1.91 11.18 12.68
N VAL A 108 0.78 11.60 12.11
CA VAL A 108 -0.42 12.03 12.86
C VAL A 108 -1.50 10.94 12.92
N PHE A 109 -1.19 9.71 12.50
CA PHE A 109 -2.11 8.56 12.50
C PHE A 109 -3.40 8.79 11.69
N MET A 110 -3.29 9.52 10.57
CA MET A 110 -4.40 9.82 9.65
C MET A 110 -4.20 9.20 8.26
N ASN A 111 -3.20 8.31 8.11
CA ASN A 111 -2.94 7.68 6.81
C ASN A 111 -4.12 6.84 6.31
N ASN A 112 -4.94 6.28 7.20
CA ASN A 112 -6.17 5.60 6.83
C ASN A 112 -7.19 6.54 6.15
N VAL A 113 -7.29 7.79 6.60
CA VAL A 113 -8.16 8.82 5.98
C VAL A 113 -7.58 9.23 4.64
N LEU A 114 -6.26 9.49 4.57
CA LEU A 114 -5.58 9.80 3.31
C LEU A 114 -5.82 8.71 2.27
N GLN A 115 -5.63 7.44 2.64
CA GLN A 115 -5.85 6.32 1.73
C GLN A 115 -7.32 6.18 1.32
N ALA A 116 -8.27 6.42 2.22
CA ALA A 116 -9.70 6.38 1.89
C ALA A 116 -10.09 7.41 0.83
N VAL A 117 -9.47 8.59 0.86
CA VAL A 117 -9.76 9.69 -0.07
C VAL A 117 -8.99 9.54 -1.39
N THR A 118 -7.72 9.11 -1.33
CA THR A 118 -6.82 9.13 -2.50
C THR A 118 -6.72 7.79 -3.24
N THR A 119 -7.12 6.68 -2.62
CA THR A 119 -6.94 5.35 -3.18
C THR A 119 -8.24 4.78 -3.70
N GLN A 120 -8.47 4.86 -5.01
CA GLN A 120 -9.65 4.27 -5.66
C GLN A 120 -9.61 2.73 -5.64
N ASN A 121 -8.43 2.13 -5.76
CA ASN A 121 -8.24 0.68 -5.75
C ASN A 121 -7.10 0.28 -4.81
N TYR A 122 -7.47 -0.20 -3.61
CA TYR A 122 -6.52 -0.70 -2.61
C TYR A 122 -5.55 -1.76 -3.18
N TRP A 123 -6.08 -2.70 -3.94
CA TRP A 123 -5.35 -3.87 -4.41
C TRP A 123 -4.28 -3.55 -5.44
N ALA A 124 -4.50 -2.52 -6.25
CA ALA A 124 -3.51 -2.04 -7.22
C ALA A 124 -2.42 -1.17 -6.54
N ALA A 125 -2.82 -0.34 -5.58
CA ALA A 125 -1.93 0.61 -4.93
C ALA A 125 -0.97 -0.01 -3.91
N ILE A 126 -1.33 -1.17 -3.33
CA ILE A 126 -0.58 -1.79 -2.22
C ILE A 126 0.86 -2.16 -2.57
N TYR A 127 1.14 -2.43 -3.83
CA TYR A 127 2.48 -2.83 -4.27
C TYR A 127 3.40 -1.63 -4.51
N GLN A 128 2.87 -0.44 -4.72
CA GLN A 128 3.63 0.75 -5.12
C GLN A 128 3.84 1.73 -3.96
N LYS A 129 2.87 1.86 -3.05
CA LYS A 129 2.92 2.83 -1.97
C LYS A 129 3.76 2.36 -0.79
N VAL A 130 4.77 3.15 -0.42
CA VAL A 130 5.78 2.79 0.59
C VAL A 130 5.21 2.72 2.00
N LEU A 131 4.40 3.70 2.41
CA LEU A 131 3.87 3.82 3.77
C LEU A 131 2.38 3.47 3.87
N MET A 132 1.78 2.95 2.80
CA MET A 132 0.35 2.63 2.76
C MET A 132 -0.10 1.79 3.95
N HIS A 133 0.66 0.75 4.32
CA HIS A 133 0.33 -0.17 5.42
C HIS A 133 0.09 0.53 6.76
N THR A 134 0.63 1.74 6.96
CA THR A 134 0.45 2.50 8.21
C THR A 134 -1.00 2.96 8.45
N TRP A 135 -1.90 2.81 7.45
CA TRP A 135 -3.33 3.03 7.63
C TRP A 135 -3.91 2.26 8.83
N PHE A 136 -3.43 1.03 9.05
CA PHE A 136 -3.85 0.20 10.17
C PHE A 136 -3.56 0.84 11.53
N LEU A 137 -2.41 1.52 11.67
CA LEU A 137 -2.07 2.27 12.89
C LEU A 137 -2.99 3.46 13.09
N GLY A 138 -3.44 4.10 12.00
CA GLY A 138 -4.46 5.15 12.05
C GLY A 138 -5.76 4.64 12.68
N VAL A 139 -6.29 3.51 12.19
CA VAL A 139 -7.49 2.86 12.75
C VAL A 139 -7.31 2.54 14.25
N LEU A 140 -6.16 1.99 14.63
CA LEU A 140 -5.88 1.65 16.03
C LEU A 140 -5.80 2.88 16.94
N VAL A 141 -5.12 3.95 16.51
CA VAL A 141 -4.98 5.15 17.35
C VAL A 141 -6.30 5.89 17.45
N GLN A 142 -7.04 6.01 16.35
CA GLN A 142 -8.40 6.56 16.38
C GLN A 142 -9.31 5.78 17.34
N PHE A 143 -9.23 4.45 17.35
CA PHE A 143 -9.91 3.62 18.34
C PHE A 143 -9.42 3.95 19.76
N TYR A 144 -8.13 4.09 20.01
CA TYR A 144 -7.61 4.43 21.35
C TYR A 144 -8.03 5.82 21.83
N VAL A 145 -8.27 6.76 20.92
CA VAL A 145 -8.79 8.09 21.24
C VAL A 145 -10.28 8.03 21.56
N VAL A 146 -11.08 7.45 20.67
CA VAL A 146 -12.55 7.53 20.73
C VAL A 146 -13.14 6.55 21.75
N PHE A 147 -12.66 5.30 21.78
CA PHE A 147 -13.25 4.23 22.61
C PHE A 147 -13.29 4.55 24.11
N PRO A 148 -12.18 5.01 24.76
CA PRO A 148 -12.23 5.31 26.18
C PRO A 148 -13.18 6.46 26.50
N LEU A 149 -13.27 7.47 25.65
CA LEU A 149 -14.20 8.61 25.83
C LEU A 149 -15.65 8.14 25.79
N LEU A 150 -16.00 7.27 24.83
CA LEU A 150 -17.33 6.68 24.76
C LEU A 150 -17.64 5.84 26.00
N MET A 151 -16.68 5.05 26.48
CA MET A 151 -16.87 4.25 27.70
C MET A 151 -17.01 5.11 28.96
N MET A 152 -16.28 6.21 29.07
CA MET A 152 -16.44 7.18 30.16
C MET A 152 -17.82 7.86 30.12
N LEU A 153 -18.30 8.23 28.94
CA LEU A 153 -19.63 8.81 28.75
C LEU A 153 -20.74 7.81 29.12
N MET A 154 -20.55 6.53 28.73
CA MET A 154 -21.49 5.44 29.01
C MET A 154 -21.21 4.71 30.33
N ARG A 155 -20.54 5.36 31.29
CA ARG A 155 -19.98 4.74 32.52
C ARG A 155 -20.94 3.80 33.23
N ARG A 156 -22.24 4.14 33.30
CA ARG A 156 -23.25 3.31 33.96
C ARG A 156 -23.62 2.03 33.21
N GLN A 157 -23.43 2.01 31.90
CA GLN A 157 -23.85 0.92 31.01
C GLN A 157 -22.80 0.58 29.93
N MET A 158 -21.51 0.62 30.28
CA MET A 158 -20.41 0.43 29.33
C MET A 158 -20.54 -0.85 28.49
N LYS A 159 -20.98 -1.96 29.09
CA LYS A 159 -21.12 -3.24 28.38
C LYS A 159 -22.25 -3.18 27.36
N VAL A 160 -23.38 -2.57 27.71
CA VAL A 160 -24.52 -2.39 26.79
C VAL A 160 -24.12 -1.43 25.67
N GLY A 161 -23.50 -0.31 26.00
CA GLY A 161 -22.98 0.64 25.02
C GLY A 161 -21.99 0.02 24.05
N LEU A 162 -21.07 -0.81 24.56
CA LEU A 162 -20.14 -1.54 23.71
C LEU A 162 -20.83 -2.51 22.75
N VAL A 163 -21.86 -3.23 23.22
CA VAL A 163 -22.67 -4.12 22.35
C VAL A 163 -23.38 -3.31 21.28
N ILE A 164 -24.02 -2.19 21.63
CA ILE A 164 -24.71 -1.33 20.67
C ILE A 164 -23.74 -0.81 19.60
N LEU A 165 -22.58 -0.29 20.00
CA LEU A 165 -21.55 0.18 19.08
C LEU A 165 -21.01 -0.94 18.19
N THR A 166 -20.88 -2.15 18.72
CA THR A 166 -20.47 -3.33 17.94
C THR A 166 -21.48 -3.66 16.86
N VAL A 167 -22.77 -3.73 17.23
CA VAL A 167 -23.86 -4.02 16.29
C VAL A 167 -23.96 -2.93 15.24
N LEU A 168 -23.88 -1.64 15.63
CA LEU A 168 -23.94 -0.52 14.71
C LEU A 168 -22.78 -0.58 13.68
N SER A 169 -21.56 -0.81 14.15
CA SER A 169 -20.39 -0.94 13.27
C SER A 169 -20.51 -2.14 12.32
N LEU A 170 -21.02 -3.27 12.81
CA LEU A 170 -21.25 -4.47 11.98
C LEU A 170 -22.32 -4.21 10.92
N VAL A 171 -23.43 -3.55 11.29
CA VAL A 171 -24.48 -3.18 10.33
C VAL A 171 -23.90 -2.24 9.26
N LEU A 172 -23.15 -1.20 9.66
CA LEU A 172 -22.48 -0.31 8.70
C LEU A 172 -21.54 -1.08 7.77
N TYR A 173 -20.80 -2.05 8.28
CA TYR A 173 -19.90 -2.89 7.46
C TYR A 173 -20.67 -3.74 6.43
N LEU A 174 -21.85 -4.25 6.80
CA LEU A 174 -22.66 -5.11 5.92
C LEU A 174 -23.49 -4.31 4.90
N LEU A 175 -23.74 -3.02 5.15
CA LEU A 175 -24.47 -2.19 4.18
C LEU A 175 -23.68 -2.06 2.86
N PRO A 176 -24.35 -2.12 1.71
CA PRO A 176 -23.71 -1.86 0.42
C PRO A 176 -23.22 -0.40 0.38
N VAL A 177 -21.96 -0.21 0.09
CA VAL A 177 -21.34 1.10 -0.12
C VAL A 177 -20.58 1.06 -1.43
N ASP A 178 -20.74 2.10 -2.24
CA ASP A 178 -20.20 2.16 -3.61
C ASP A 178 -18.67 2.13 -3.67
N SER A 179 -17.96 2.48 -2.58
CA SER A 179 -16.51 2.40 -2.51
C SER A 179 -16.04 1.35 -1.51
N ILE A 180 -15.48 0.25 -1.99
CA ILE A 180 -14.87 -0.81 -1.18
C ILE A 180 -13.70 -0.29 -0.32
N GLY A 181 -12.97 0.72 -0.80
CA GLY A 181 -11.86 1.35 -0.08
C GLY A 181 -12.29 1.94 1.27
N ASN A 182 -13.43 2.59 1.33
CA ASN A 182 -13.93 3.22 2.54
C ASN A 182 -14.16 2.23 3.68
N LYS A 183 -14.75 1.06 3.40
CA LYS A 183 -14.98 0.01 4.40
C LYS A 183 -13.68 -0.55 4.98
N TYR A 184 -12.62 -0.56 4.18
CA TYR A 184 -11.35 -1.13 4.60
C TYR A 184 -10.55 -0.19 5.51
N TYR A 185 -10.57 1.11 5.22
CA TYR A 185 -9.73 2.10 5.88
C TYR A 185 -10.35 2.76 7.11
N LEU A 186 -11.68 2.92 7.16
CA LEU A 186 -12.30 3.77 8.15
C LEU A 186 -12.70 3.01 9.42
N VAL A 187 -12.39 3.60 10.58
CA VAL A 187 -12.53 2.96 11.90
C VAL A 187 -13.96 2.54 12.22
N HIS A 188 -14.98 3.28 11.80
CA HIS A 188 -16.38 2.95 12.10
C HIS A 188 -16.88 1.67 11.40
N TYR A 189 -16.28 1.29 10.26
CA TYR A 189 -16.56 0.00 9.61
C TYR A 189 -15.77 -1.17 10.24
N ARG A 190 -14.70 -0.88 10.97
CA ARG A 190 -13.77 -1.88 11.53
C ARG A 190 -13.88 -2.02 13.05
N PHE A 191 -14.66 -1.12 13.69
CA PHE A 191 -14.81 -1.08 15.14
C PHE A 191 -15.34 -2.39 15.70
N TYR A 192 -16.27 -3.08 15.01
CA TYR A 192 -16.88 -4.33 15.46
C TYR A 192 -15.83 -5.43 15.70
N GLU A 193 -14.77 -5.51 14.92
CA GLU A 193 -13.71 -6.51 15.08
C GLU A 193 -12.97 -6.32 16.40
N ILE A 194 -12.61 -5.09 16.71
CA ILE A 194 -11.94 -4.73 17.96
C ILE A 194 -12.91 -4.94 19.14
N ALA A 195 -14.15 -4.52 18.98
CA ALA A 195 -15.15 -4.59 20.02
C ALA A 195 -15.55 -6.05 20.37
N ILE A 196 -15.72 -6.93 19.38
CA ILE A 196 -15.99 -8.35 19.60
C ILE A 196 -14.85 -9.01 20.38
N GLY A 197 -13.59 -8.76 19.98
CA GLY A 197 -12.43 -9.22 20.72
C GLY A 197 -12.45 -8.78 22.19
N GLY A 198 -12.84 -7.52 22.42
CA GLY A 198 -12.98 -6.93 23.75
C GLY A 198 -14.12 -7.52 24.58
N LEU A 199 -15.31 -7.67 24.00
CA LEU A 199 -16.49 -8.22 24.67
C LEU A 199 -16.24 -9.61 25.24
N LEU A 200 -15.55 -10.45 24.46
CA LEU A 200 -15.22 -11.81 24.90
C LEU A 200 -14.15 -11.85 25.99
N ALA A 201 -13.27 -10.86 26.01
CA ALA A 201 -12.27 -10.76 27.08
C ALA A 201 -12.81 -10.22 28.39
N ILE A 202 -13.99 -9.55 28.40
CA ILE A 202 -14.67 -9.08 29.63
C ILE A 202 -15.19 -10.25 30.44
N LYS A 203 -15.80 -11.25 29.78
CA LYS A 203 -16.24 -12.51 30.42
C LYS A 203 -15.54 -13.67 29.72
N PRO A 204 -14.36 -14.07 30.18
CA PRO A 204 -13.62 -15.16 29.55
C PRO A 204 -14.42 -16.47 29.65
N VAL A 205 -14.77 -17.01 28.48
CA VAL A 205 -15.46 -18.30 28.38
C VAL A 205 -14.40 -19.37 28.24
N LYS A 206 -14.54 -20.45 29.02
CA LYS A 206 -13.69 -21.64 28.89
C LYS A 206 -14.28 -22.56 27.82
N VAL A 207 -13.48 -22.87 26.80
CA VAL A 207 -13.84 -23.81 25.72
C VAL A 207 -13.02 -25.09 25.80
N SER A 208 -13.45 -26.14 25.10
CA SER A 208 -12.69 -27.38 25.02
C SER A 208 -11.46 -27.13 24.11
N ALA A 209 -10.39 -27.89 24.33
CA ALA A 209 -9.21 -27.87 23.49
C ALA A 209 -9.54 -28.12 22.01
N SER A 210 -10.48 -29.05 21.75
CA SER A 210 -10.93 -29.36 20.38
C SER A 210 -11.50 -28.13 19.66
N ILE A 211 -12.35 -27.34 20.29
CA ILE A 211 -12.91 -26.10 19.70
C ILE A 211 -11.78 -25.13 19.36
N LYS A 212 -10.81 -25.01 20.24
CA LYS A 212 -9.66 -24.11 20.03
C LYS A 212 -8.77 -24.57 18.87
N TYR A 213 -8.50 -25.87 18.76
CA TYR A 213 -7.74 -26.42 17.62
C TYR A 213 -8.50 -26.29 16.29
N ILE A 214 -9.80 -26.61 16.26
CA ILE A 214 -10.64 -26.45 15.07
C ILE A 214 -10.65 -24.97 14.64
N SER A 215 -10.78 -24.05 15.59
CA SER A 215 -10.78 -22.62 15.31
C SER A 215 -9.43 -22.14 14.78
N LEU A 216 -8.32 -22.64 15.32
CA LEU A 216 -6.98 -22.30 14.83
C LEU A 216 -6.76 -22.87 13.42
N CYS A 217 -7.18 -24.11 13.16
CA CYS A 217 -7.11 -24.70 11.81
C CYS A 217 -7.98 -23.89 10.84
N GLY A 218 -9.22 -23.52 11.24
CA GLY A 218 -10.10 -22.67 10.43
C GLY A 218 -9.47 -21.32 10.14
N LEU A 219 -8.83 -20.68 11.12
CA LEU A 219 -8.13 -19.42 10.97
C LEU A 219 -6.96 -19.53 9.98
N ILE A 220 -6.14 -20.57 10.09
CA ILE A 220 -5.03 -20.84 9.18
C ILE A 220 -5.55 -21.08 7.77
N LEU A 221 -6.62 -21.88 7.61
CA LEU A 221 -7.25 -22.12 6.32
C LEU A 221 -7.77 -20.84 5.70
N MET A 222 -8.47 -19.98 6.45
CA MET A 222 -8.97 -18.71 5.95
C MET A 222 -7.81 -17.78 5.50
N ILE A 223 -6.80 -17.63 6.32
CA ILE A 223 -5.68 -16.72 6.06
C ILE A 223 -4.84 -17.19 4.87
N PHE A 224 -4.49 -18.47 4.79
CA PHE A 224 -3.53 -18.94 3.78
C PHE A 224 -4.19 -19.53 2.54
N PHE A 225 -5.42 -20.03 2.64
CA PHE A 225 -6.10 -20.73 1.56
C PHE A 225 -7.46 -20.15 1.18
N GLY A 226 -7.99 -19.14 1.88
CA GLY A 226 -9.31 -18.57 1.65
C GLY A 226 -9.53 -17.96 0.26
N ALA A 227 -8.46 -17.54 -0.42
CA ALA A 227 -8.52 -17.01 -1.79
C ALA A 227 -8.30 -18.09 -2.87
N PHE A 228 -8.40 -19.38 -2.54
CA PHE A 228 -8.40 -20.42 -3.57
C PHE A 228 -9.67 -20.29 -4.42
N THR A 229 -9.48 -19.87 -5.65
CA THR A 229 -10.54 -19.79 -6.64
C THR A 229 -10.84 -21.17 -7.19
N ILE A 230 -12.02 -21.71 -6.89
CA ILE A 230 -12.58 -22.83 -7.63
C ILE A 230 -13.37 -22.23 -8.80
N GLY A 231 -12.72 -22.14 -9.97
CA GLY A 231 -13.33 -21.69 -11.20
C GLY A 231 -13.08 -20.21 -11.53
N GLU A 232 -12.50 -19.98 -12.69
CA GLU A 232 -12.39 -18.66 -13.29
C GLU A 232 -13.76 -18.26 -13.84
N ARG A 233 -14.52 -17.42 -13.15
CA ARG A 233 -15.56 -16.63 -13.80
C ARG A 233 -14.93 -15.38 -14.38
N VAL A 234 -14.76 -15.39 -15.69
CA VAL A 234 -14.40 -14.21 -16.46
C VAL A 234 -15.66 -13.35 -16.56
N MET A 235 -15.76 -12.30 -15.75
CA MET A 235 -16.72 -11.22 -16.01
C MET A 235 -16.07 -10.24 -16.98
N PRO A 236 -16.62 -10.03 -18.18
CA PRO A 236 -16.14 -8.98 -19.06
C PRO A 236 -16.51 -7.62 -18.46
N TYR A 237 -15.57 -6.96 -17.81
CA TYR A 237 -15.73 -5.56 -17.44
C TYR A 237 -15.37 -4.72 -18.67
N ASN A 238 -16.39 -4.36 -19.44
CA ASN A 238 -16.28 -3.43 -20.55
C ASN A 238 -16.12 -2.00 -20.04
N LEU A 239 -14.88 -1.63 -19.71
CA LEU A 239 -14.44 -0.26 -19.69
C LEU A 239 -13.13 -0.18 -20.47
N VAL A 240 -13.27 0.34 -21.70
CA VAL A 240 -12.19 0.78 -22.58
C VAL A 240 -10.92 -0.07 -22.53
N GLY A 241 -10.90 -1.15 -23.26
CA GLY A 241 -9.67 -1.73 -23.83
C GLY A 241 -8.77 -2.60 -22.97
N GLY A 242 -9.21 -3.11 -21.81
CA GLY A 242 -8.38 -4.01 -21.00
C GLY A 242 -9.20 -5.17 -20.42
N SER A 243 -8.88 -6.41 -20.79
CA SER A 243 -9.43 -7.60 -20.15
C SER A 243 -8.79 -7.81 -18.76
N ASN A 244 -9.28 -7.09 -17.75
CA ASN A 244 -8.94 -7.39 -16.38
C ASN A 244 -9.86 -8.51 -15.89
N THR A 245 -9.37 -9.74 -15.88
CA THR A 245 -10.02 -10.87 -15.24
C THR A 245 -10.03 -10.63 -13.73
N ILE A 246 -11.17 -10.21 -13.17
CA ILE A 246 -11.38 -10.19 -11.73
C ILE A 246 -11.53 -11.64 -11.29
N ARG A 247 -10.52 -12.18 -10.62
CA ARG A 247 -10.61 -13.48 -9.96
C ARG A 247 -11.44 -13.33 -8.70
N GLU A 248 -12.68 -13.79 -8.73
CA GLU A 248 -13.52 -13.84 -7.54
C GLU A 248 -13.07 -15.00 -6.63
N SER A 249 -13.02 -14.75 -5.32
CA SER A 249 -12.84 -15.80 -4.32
C SER A 249 -14.12 -16.62 -4.21
N PHE A 250 -14.02 -17.90 -3.80
CA PHE A 250 -15.16 -18.80 -3.60
C PHE A 250 -16.19 -18.21 -2.61
N LEU A 251 -15.74 -17.47 -1.62
CA LEU A 251 -16.58 -16.77 -0.64
C LEU A 251 -16.50 -15.25 -0.84
N PRO A 252 -17.63 -14.53 -0.68
CA PRO A 252 -17.62 -13.09 -0.60
C PRO A 252 -16.64 -12.62 0.47
N ARG A 253 -15.96 -11.50 0.23
CA ARG A 253 -14.95 -10.95 1.15
C ARG A 253 -15.51 -10.72 2.54
N GLU A 254 -16.72 -10.21 2.64
CA GLU A 254 -17.40 -9.96 3.91
C GLU A 254 -17.55 -11.25 4.74
N VAL A 255 -17.89 -12.36 4.08
CA VAL A 255 -17.98 -13.67 4.71
C VAL A 255 -16.62 -14.15 5.19
N MET A 256 -15.59 -13.98 4.39
CA MET A 256 -14.22 -14.36 4.78
C MET A 256 -13.75 -13.58 6.03
N VAL A 257 -14.00 -12.27 6.06
CA VAL A 257 -13.66 -11.43 7.23
C VAL A 257 -14.44 -11.88 8.46
N LEU A 258 -15.77 -12.10 8.35
CA LEU A 258 -16.59 -12.53 9.47
C LEU A 258 -16.17 -13.90 10.02
N LEU A 259 -15.87 -14.87 9.15
CA LEU A 259 -15.35 -16.18 9.55
C LEU A 259 -13.97 -16.05 10.21
N THR A 260 -13.10 -15.19 9.69
CA THR A 260 -11.80 -14.92 10.29
C THR A 260 -11.95 -14.32 11.68
N VAL A 261 -12.84 -13.33 11.86
CA VAL A 261 -13.15 -12.75 13.16
C VAL A 261 -13.69 -13.82 14.13
N LEU A 262 -14.62 -14.68 13.67
CA LEU A 262 -15.14 -15.78 14.48
C LEU A 262 -14.05 -16.73 14.96
N PHE A 263 -13.21 -17.22 14.03
CA PHE A 263 -12.12 -18.14 14.36
C PHE A 263 -11.03 -17.48 15.22
N ALA A 264 -10.72 -16.21 14.97
CA ALA A 264 -9.79 -15.42 15.79
C ALA A 264 -10.26 -15.33 17.24
N VAL A 265 -11.53 -15.00 17.41
CA VAL A 265 -12.20 -14.90 18.70
C VAL A 265 -12.16 -16.22 19.47
N LEU A 266 -12.61 -17.30 18.83
CA LEU A 266 -12.61 -18.64 19.44
C LEU A 266 -11.19 -19.11 19.80
N SER A 267 -10.20 -18.77 18.99
CA SER A 267 -8.79 -19.05 19.26
C SER A 267 -8.23 -18.26 20.46
N CYS A 268 -8.79 -17.10 20.79
CA CYS A 268 -8.41 -16.28 21.95
C CYS A 268 -8.98 -16.79 23.28
N LEU A 269 -10.02 -17.63 23.27
CA LEU A 269 -10.69 -18.12 24.47
C LEU A 269 -9.80 -19.05 25.31
N TYR A 270 -10.11 -19.16 26.60
CA TYR A 270 -9.37 -20.01 27.53
C TYR A 270 -9.69 -21.50 27.31
N ASP A 271 -8.68 -22.36 27.44
CA ASP A 271 -8.86 -23.79 27.46
C ASP A 271 -9.40 -24.23 28.83
N ARG A 272 -10.35 -25.21 28.86
CA ARG A 272 -10.85 -25.84 30.08
C ARG A 272 -9.81 -26.73 30.76
N SER A 273 -8.97 -27.38 29.98
CA SER A 273 -7.86 -28.18 30.51
C SER A 273 -6.74 -27.23 30.89
N GLU A 274 -6.46 -27.07 32.17
CA GLU A 274 -5.27 -26.35 32.65
C GLU A 274 -3.97 -27.02 32.17
N ASN A 275 -4.09 -28.19 31.56
CA ASN A 275 -3.00 -28.99 31.04
C ASN A 275 -2.77 -28.75 29.54
N ARG A 276 -1.77 -27.94 29.28
CA ARG A 276 -0.79 -28.11 28.20
C ARG A 276 -1.30 -27.97 26.75
N TRP A 277 -1.14 -26.82 26.26
CA TRP A 277 -0.78 -26.56 24.88
C TRP A 277 0.55 -27.24 24.49
N THR A 278 0.65 -28.58 24.62
CA THR A 278 1.93 -29.27 24.41
C THR A 278 2.42 -29.21 22.98
N PHE A 279 1.54 -29.23 22.00
CA PHE A 279 1.92 -29.09 20.59
C PHE A 279 2.24 -27.63 20.23
N LEU A 280 1.38 -26.66 20.59
CA LEU A 280 1.60 -25.24 20.35
C LEU A 280 2.68 -24.63 21.24
N SER A 281 2.97 -25.20 22.43
CA SER A 281 4.05 -24.71 23.28
C SER A 281 5.43 -24.92 22.66
N ARG A 282 5.62 -25.97 21.85
CA ARG A 282 6.86 -26.21 21.12
C ARG A 282 7.01 -25.31 19.90
N GLN A 283 5.94 -25.13 19.13
CA GLN A 283 5.91 -24.23 17.96
C GLN A 283 5.81 -22.76 18.37
N SER A 284 5.21 -22.43 19.51
CA SER A 284 5.18 -21.07 20.05
C SER A 284 6.59 -20.52 20.33
N LYS A 285 7.57 -21.37 20.57
CA LYS A 285 8.97 -20.94 20.76
C LYS A 285 9.56 -20.27 19.50
N ILE A 286 9.11 -20.66 18.32
CA ILE A 286 9.58 -20.08 17.04
C ILE A 286 8.73 -18.88 16.62
N VAL A 287 7.41 -18.99 16.71
CA VAL A 287 6.46 -17.98 16.19
C VAL A 287 6.18 -16.88 17.21
N ALA A 288 6.19 -17.15 18.52
CA ALA A 288 5.93 -16.15 19.55
C ALA A 288 6.97 -14.99 19.59
N PRO A 289 8.27 -15.20 19.35
CA PRO A 289 9.21 -14.10 19.18
C PRO A 289 8.79 -13.13 18.06
N LEU A 290 8.37 -13.67 16.91
CA LEU A 290 7.87 -12.89 15.79
C LEU A 290 6.61 -12.08 16.20
N GLY A 291 5.70 -12.69 16.96
CA GLY A 291 4.52 -12.02 17.50
C GLY A 291 4.85 -10.87 18.46
N ARG A 292 5.92 -11.01 19.26
CA ARG A 292 6.39 -9.91 20.13
C ARG A 292 6.97 -8.74 19.34
N MET A 293 7.63 -9.02 18.22
CA MET A 293 8.24 -8.03 17.33
C MET A 293 7.29 -7.60 16.21
N SER A 294 6.02 -8.02 16.25
CA SER A 294 5.07 -7.86 15.15
C SER A 294 4.89 -6.40 14.69
N LEU A 295 4.97 -5.43 15.59
CA LEU A 295 4.91 -4.00 15.25
C LEU A 295 6.12 -3.56 14.42
N SER A 296 7.32 -3.93 14.85
CA SER A 296 8.55 -3.59 14.13
C SER A 296 8.58 -4.27 12.75
N VAL A 297 8.22 -5.57 12.68
CA VAL A 297 8.12 -6.29 11.39
C VAL A 297 7.07 -5.65 10.48
N PHE A 298 5.93 -5.27 11.05
CA PHE A 298 4.86 -4.59 10.32
C PHE A 298 5.33 -3.27 9.70
N LEU A 299 6.16 -2.49 10.37
CA LEU A 299 6.63 -1.21 9.86
C LEU A 299 7.75 -1.34 8.83
N TRP A 300 8.63 -2.35 8.95
CA TRP A 300 9.77 -2.47 8.05
C TRP A 300 9.50 -3.23 6.74
N HIS A 301 8.61 -4.22 6.72
CA HIS A 301 8.45 -5.09 5.56
C HIS A 301 7.99 -4.33 4.30
N GLN A 302 6.99 -3.46 4.42
CA GLN A 302 6.39 -2.80 3.27
C GLN A 302 7.34 -1.80 2.59
N PRO A 303 8.05 -0.90 3.29
CA PRO A 303 9.04 -0.04 2.66
C PRO A 303 10.10 -0.83 1.88
N LEU A 304 10.59 -1.94 2.44
CA LEU A 304 11.59 -2.77 1.76
C LEU A 304 11.03 -3.38 0.46
N PHE A 305 9.80 -3.92 0.50
CA PHE A 305 9.16 -4.50 -0.67
C PHE A 305 8.82 -3.44 -1.73
N ALA A 306 8.27 -2.29 -1.30
CA ALA A 306 7.89 -1.22 -2.19
C ALA A 306 9.10 -0.58 -2.88
N PHE A 307 10.18 -0.31 -2.14
CA PHE A 307 11.40 0.22 -2.75
C PHE A 307 12.08 -0.79 -3.67
N TYR A 308 12.10 -2.08 -3.33
CA TYR A 308 12.62 -3.08 -4.26
C TYR A 308 11.82 -3.08 -5.57
N ARG A 309 10.49 -3.05 -5.50
CA ARG A 309 9.63 -2.99 -6.69
C ARG A 309 9.82 -1.70 -7.46
N TYR A 310 10.01 -0.61 -6.77
CA TYR A 310 10.20 0.69 -7.39
C TYR A 310 11.51 0.79 -8.18
N PHE A 311 12.62 0.28 -7.61
CA PHE A 311 13.95 0.47 -8.19
C PHE A 311 14.44 -0.69 -9.07
N PHE A 312 13.91 -1.90 -8.88
CA PHE A 312 14.49 -3.09 -9.52
C PHE A 312 13.51 -3.91 -10.34
N ALA A 313 12.44 -4.44 -9.78
CA ALA A 313 11.50 -5.30 -10.50
C ALA A 313 10.17 -5.45 -9.76
N ASP A 314 9.06 -5.51 -10.51
CA ASP A 314 7.71 -5.66 -9.95
C ASP A 314 7.49 -7.00 -9.22
N GLU A 315 8.15 -8.06 -9.69
CA GLU A 315 8.02 -9.41 -9.13
C GLU A 315 9.17 -9.73 -8.17
N LEU A 316 8.80 -10.29 -7.02
CA LEU A 316 9.76 -10.77 -6.03
C LEU A 316 10.07 -12.25 -6.30
N SER A 317 11.26 -12.55 -6.82
CA SER A 317 11.71 -13.95 -6.90
C SER A 317 11.84 -14.56 -5.50
N PRO A 318 11.76 -15.90 -5.34
CA PRO A 318 11.85 -16.53 -4.01
C PRO A 318 13.13 -16.16 -3.25
N VAL A 319 14.26 -16.04 -3.93
CA VAL A 319 15.53 -15.65 -3.32
C VAL A 319 15.49 -14.21 -2.81
N ILE A 320 15.03 -13.28 -3.65
CA ILE A 320 14.89 -11.87 -3.28
C ILE A 320 13.92 -11.71 -2.11
N LEU A 321 12.80 -12.43 -2.14
CA LEU A 321 11.84 -12.42 -1.04
C LEU A 321 12.48 -12.88 0.28
N CYS A 322 13.22 -13.98 0.27
CA CYS A 322 13.94 -14.44 1.45
C CYS A 322 14.95 -13.40 1.96
N CYS A 323 15.68 -12.73 1.07
CA CYS A 323 16.61 -11.67 1.43
C CYS A 323 15.90 -10.46 2.07
N LEU A 324 14.80 -10.01 1.47
CA LEU A 324 14.01 -8.88 1.97
C LEU A 324 13.33 -9.19 3.31
N ILE A 325 12.79 -10.41 3.49
CA ILE A 325 12.26 -10.87 4.78
C ILE A 325 13.38 -10.94 5.82
N GLY A 326 14.54 -11.48 5.46
CA GLY A 326 15.72 -11.52 6.34
C GLY A 326 16.13 -10.11 6.79
N MET A 327 16.19 -9.16 5.86
CA MET A 327 16.49 -7.75 6.15
C MET A 327 15.40 -7.12 7.05
N ALA A 328 14.13 -7.37 6.76
CA ALA A 328 13.02 -6.89 7.58
C ALA A 328 13.11 -7.42 9.02
N LEU A 329 13.45 -8.70 9.20
CA LEU A 329 13.64 -9.31 10.51
C LEU A 329 14.85 -8.74 11.25
N LEU A 330 15.96 -8.47 10.57
CA LEU A 330 17.14 -7.83 11.16
C LEU A 330 16.84 -6.42 11.65
N LEU A 331 16.27 -5.58 10.81
CA LEU A 331 15.86 -4.21 11.16
C LEU A 331 14.80 -4.21 12.28
N SER A 332 13.86 -5.15 12.22
CA SER A 332 12.83 -5.31 13.25
C SER A 332 13.42 -5.75 14.59
N SER A 333 14.39 -6.66 14.58
CA SER A 333 15.09 -7.08 15.79
C SER A 333 15.84 -5.90 16.40
N PHE A 334 16.56 -5.14 15.59
CA PHE A 334 17.26 -3.94 16.04
C PHE A 334 16.29 -2.93 16.68
N THR A 335 15.24 -2.54 15.96
CA THR A 335 14.26 -1.56 16.47
C THR A 335 13.50 -2.07 17.69
N TYR A 336 13.16 -3.36 17.75
CA TYR A 336 12.51 -3.97 18.90
C TYR A 336 13.38 -3.90 20.16
N PHE A 337 14.65 -4.35 20.08
CA PHE A 337 15.51 -4.39 21.25
C PHE A 337 16.01 -3.03 21.69
N PHE A 338 16.28 -2.11 20.77
CA PHE A 338 16.86 -0.80 21.09
C PHE A 338 15.82 0.31 21.29
N MET A 339 14.64 0.19 20.67
CA MET A 339 13.59 1.20 20.78
C MET A 339 12.34 0.66 21.48
N GLU A 340 11.59 -0.28 20.87
CA GLU A 340 10.28 -0.69 21.37
C GLU A 340 10.30 -1.20 22.82
N LYS A 341 11.36 -1.94 23.19
CA LYS A 341 11.50 -2.51 24.54
C LYS A 341 12.08 -1.53 25.56
N ARG A 342 12.83 -0.51 25.14
CA ARG A 342 13.61 0.36 26.02
C ARG A 342 13.05 1.76 26.17
N ILE A 343 12.18 2.24 25.30
CA ILE A 343 11.62 3.60 25.41
C ILE A 343 10.78 3.70 26.70
N ALA A 344 11.32 4.44 27.65
CA ALA A 344 10.61 4.85 28.87
C ALA A 344 10.02 6.24 28.65
N VAL A 345 8.82 6.47 29.19
CA VAL A 345 8.17 7.78 29.15
C VAL A 345 8.78 8.68 30.21
N ASN A 346 9.77 9.48 29.83
CA ASN A 346 10.41 10.48 30.67
C ASN A 346 10.52 11.83 29.94
N LYS A 347 11.01 12.87 30.61
CA LYS A 347 11.12 14.23 30.04
C LYS A 347 12.00 14.25 28.78
N MET A 348 13.13 13.55 28.80
CA MET A 348 14.07 13.51 27.68
C MET A 348 13.45 12.78 26.47
N SER A 349 12.81 11.61 26.67
CA SER A 349 12.18 10.88 25.57
C SER A 349 11.00 11.65 24.95
N ARG A 350 10.25 12.44 25.76
CA ARG A 350 9.23 13.35 25.23
C ARG A 350 9.84 14.43 24.34
N LEU A 351 10.93 15.06 24.79
CA LEU A 351 11.62 16.09 24.00
C LEU A 351 12.18 15.51 22.70
N CYS A 352 12.86 14.36 22.77
CA CYS A 352 13.38 13.67 21.59
C CYS A 352 12.25 13.30 20.60
N LEU A 353 11.10 12.85 21.10
CA LEU A 353 9.95 12.49 20.25
C LEU A 353 9.38 13.72 19.54
N VAL A 354 9.18 14.83 20.26
CA VAL A 354 8.71 16.09 19.68
C VAL A 354 9.70 16.62 18.64
N PHE A 355 10.99 16.60 18.95
CA PHE A 355 12.03 17.04 18.02
C PHE A 355 12.07 16.17 16.75
N SER A 356 12.05 14.85 16.89
CA SER A 356 11.98 13.92 15.74
C SER A 356 10.71 14.14 14.93
N PHE A 357 9.57 14.37 15.58
CA PHE A 357 8.31 14.68 14.90
C PHE A 357 8.42 15.95 14.06
N ILE A 358 8.99 17.03 14.64
CA ILE A 358 9.17 18.29 13.92
C ILE A 358 10.09 18.11 12.72
N ILE A 359 11.24 17.44 12.90
CA ILE A 359 12.22 17.24 11.81
C ILE A 359 11.61 16.45 10.65
N VAL A 360 11.01 15.30 10.95
CA VAL A 360 10.47 14.43 9.89
C VAL A 360 9.34 15.13 9.14
N ASN A 361 8.44 15.80 9.86
CA ASN A 361 7.34 16.50 9.21
C ASN A 361 7.79 17.78 8.50
N ALA A 362 8.74 18.53 9.01
CA ALA A 362 9.30 19.69 8.31
C ALA A 362 9.98 19.26 7.00
N PHE A 363 10.74 18.17 7.01
CA PHE A 363 11.35 17.60 5.81
C PHE A 363 10.30 17.10 4.81
N ALA A 364 9.28 16.38 5.28
CA ALA A 364 8.18 15.91 4.44
C ALA A 364 7.40 17.09 3.81
N LEU A 365 7.05 18.10 4.61
CA LEU A 365 6.32 19.29 4.13
C LEU A 365 7.16 20.11 3.16
N TRP A 366 8.46 20.18 3.37
CA TRP A 366 9.37 20.85 2.44
C TRP A 366 9.39 20.14 1.08
N ILE A 367 9.49 18.79 1.06
CA ILE A 367 9.39 18.00 -0.17
C ILE A 367 8.03 18.24 -0.85
N TYR A 368 6.95 18.19 -0.08
CA TYR A 368 5.59 18.40 -0.58
C TYR A 368 5.42 19.77 -1.25
N GLN A 369 5.88 20.85 -0.59
CA GLN A 369 5.80 22.22 -1.11
C GLN A 369 6.62 22.43 -2.38
N LYS A 370 7.72 21.68 -2.54
CA LYS A 370 8.54 21.69 -3.76
C LYS A 370 7.94 20.82 -4.89
N GLY A 371 6.81 20.15 -4.64
CA GLY A 371 6.22 19.23 -5.62
C GLY A 371 7.04 17.96 -5.86
N GLY A 372 7.89 17.59 -4.91
CA GLY A 372 8.97 16.63 -5.04
C GLY A 372 10.32 17.31 -5.22
N ILE A 373 11.35 16.55 -5.56
CA ILE A 373 12.70 17.09 -5.78
C ILE A 373 13.15 16.75 -7.20
N VAL A 374 13.39 17.77 -7.98
CA VAL A 374 14.05 17.64 -9.29
C VAL A 374 15.57 17.68 -9.04
N ARG A 375 16.28 16.68 -9.50
CA ARG A 375 17.73 16.58 -9.32
C ARG A 375 18.40 16.90 -10.63
N ASP A 376 19.23 17.94 -10.66
CA ASP A 376 20.24 18.29 -11.72
C ASP A 376 20.04 17.64 -13.11
N ILE A 377 18.79 17.53 -13.56
CA ILE A 377 18.43 17.17 -14.91
C ILE A 377 17.96 18.48 -15.53
N PRO A 378 18.83 19.20 -16.24
CA PRO A 378 18.53 20.53 -16.79
C PRO A 378 17.29 20.54 -17.69
N GLU A 379 17.02 19.38 -18.34
CA GLU A 379 15.86 19.18 -19.21
C GLU A 379 14.55 19.05 -18.43
N LEU A 380 14.62 18.69 -17.15
CA LEU A 380 13.51 18.65 -16.19
C LEU A 380 13.54 19.87 -15.27
N ASP A 381 14.09 20.99 -15.70
CA ASP A 381 13.94 22.27 -15.01
C ASP A 381 12.47 22.71 -15.08
N ILE A 382 11.65 21.91 -14.44
CA ILE A 382 10.25 22.12 -14.20
C ILE A 382 10.19 23.24 -13.18
N LYS A 383 10.18 24.46 -13.67
CA LYS A 383 10.00 25.67 -12.88
C LYS A 383 8.82 25.46 -11.91
N GLU A 384 8.95 26.03 -10.74
CA GLU A 384 7.87 26.12 -9.74
C GLU A 384 6.55 26.40 -10.46
N GLY A 385 5.64 25.42 -10.49
CA GLY A 385 4.36 25.56 -11.19
C GLY A 385 3.92 24.34 -12.01
N LEU A 386 4.82 23.46 -12.45
CA LEU A 386 4.43 22.24 -13.19
C LEU A 386 3.82 21.13 -12.29
N THR A 387 3.64 21.40 -11.03
CA THR A 387 2.77 20.62 -10.15
C THR A 387 1.28 20.98 -10.35
N ASP A 388 0.99 22.03 -11.12
CA ASP A 388 -0.35 22.34 -11.56
C ASP A 388 -0.74 21.34 -12.67
N PRO A 389 -1.83 20.55 -12.51
CA PRO A 389 -2.32 19.65 -13.55
C PRO A 389 -2.51 20.35 -14.91
N MET A 390 -2.88 21.63 -14.90
CA MET A 390 -3.07 22.44 -16.08
C MET A 390 -1.76 22.70 -16.85
N LEU A 391 -0.64 22.88 -16.15
CA LEU A 391 0.69 23.04 -16.79
C LEU A 391 1.21 21.72 -17.33
N PHE A 392 0.95 20.60 -16.65
CA PHE A 392 1.25 19.28 -17.17
C PHE A 392 0.47 18.98 -18.44
N GLU A 393 -0.80 19.33 -18.48
CA GLU A 393 -1.66 19.21 -19.65
C GLU A 393 -1.14 20.08 -20.80
N GLN A 394 -0.82 21.35 -20.56
CA GLN A 394 -0.23 22.25 -21.55
C GLN A 394 1.11 21.71 -22.08
N TYR A 395 1.95 21.18 -21.23
CA TYR A 395 3.23 20.56 -21.63
C TYR A 395 3.02 19.34 -22.51
N THR A 396 2.12 18.45 -22.14
CA THR A 396 1.84 17.25 -22.92
C THR A 396 1.14 17.56 -24.22
N ASP A 397 0.25 18.54 -24.23
CA ASP A 397 -0.59 18.88 -25.38
C ASP A 397 0.11 19.77 -26.42
N ARG A 398 1.28 20.35 -26.07
CA ARG A 398 2.11 21.09 -27.04
C ARG A 398 2.45 20.28 -28.29
N ILE A 399 2.40 18.94 -28.18
CA ILE A 399 2.67 18.03 -29.30
C ILE A 399 1.63 18.13 -30.40
N TYR A 400 0.37 18.45 -30.08
CA TYR A 400 -0.69 18.55 -31.09
C TYR A 400 -0.45 19.67 -32.11
N GLN A 401 0.39 20.67 -31.79
CA GLN A 401 0.81 21.65 -32.79
C GLN A 401 1.72 21.06 -33.90
N TYR A 402 2.28 19.86 -33.69
CA TYR A 402 3.05 19.11 -34.69
C TYR A 402 2.19 18.16 -35.55
N ASP A 403 0.87 18.17 -35.38
CA ASP A 403 -0.04 17.41 -36.24
C ASP A 403 -0.25 18.12 -37.59
N HIS A 404 0.80 18.18 -38.38
CA HIS A 404 0.84 18.85 -39.70
C HIS A 404 1.73 18.11 -40.69
N GLU A 405 1.56 18.42 -41.97
CA GLU A 405 2.42 17.91 -43.08
C GLU A 405 3.88 18.38 -42.95
N PHE A 406 4.78 17.59 -43.51
CA PHE A 406 6.20 17.99 -43.59
C PHE A 406 6.42 19.13 -44.56
N SER A 407 7.24 20.10 -44.21
CA SER A 407 7.70 21.13 -45.15
C SER A 407 8.65 20.52 -46.22
N GLN A 408 8.44 20.89 -47.46
CA GLN A 408 9.29 20.40 -48.56
C GLN A 408 10.64 21.10 -48.60
N ASP A 409 10.69 22.34 -48.13
CA ASP A 409 11.88 23.21 -48.19
C ASP A 409 12.87 22.94 -47.04
N ASN A 410 12.53 22.05 -46.10
CA ASN A 410 13.37 21.78 -44.95
C ASN A 410 14.16 20.47 -45.14
N PRO A 411 15.53 20.55 -45.23
CA PRO A 411 16.38 19.39 -45.48
C PRO A 411 16.54 18.44 -44.28
N LYS A 412 15.95 18.76 -43.11
CA LYS A 412 16.03 17.96 -41.90
C LYS A 412 15.34 16.59 -42.05
N LYS A 413 15.82 15.58 -41.31
CA LYS A 413 15.25 14.23 -41.30
C LYS A 413 13.80 14.27 -40.87
N LYS A 414 12.90 13.71 -41.68
CA LYS A 414 11.45 13.72 -41.45
C LYS A 414 11.05 12.53 -40.62
N ILE A 415 10.61 12.79 -39.38
CA ILE A 415 10.21 11.78 -38.38
C ILE A 415 8.70 11.87 -38.15
N LEU A 416 8.01 10.77 -38.40
CA LEU A 416 6.57 10.62 -38.14
C LEU A 416 6.35 9.75 -36.90
N VAL A 417 5.63 10.28 -35.93
CA VAL A 417 5.22 9.55 -34.72
C VAL A 417 3.70 9.37 -34.74
N ILE A 418 3.25 8.12 -34.69
CA ILE A 418 1.82 7.75 -34.78
C ILE A 418 1.44 6.99 -33.52
N GLY A 419 0.36 7.34 -32.89
CA GLY A 419 -0.22 6.52 -31.81
C GLY A 419 -0.97 7.28 -30.72
N ASN A 420 -1.04 6.66 -29.57
CA ASN A 420 -1.79 7.13 -28.38
C ASN A 420 -0.96 8.10 -27.51
N SER A 421 -1.37 8.28 -26.22
CA SER A 421 -0.66 9.13 -25.26
C SER A 421 0.82 8.76 -25.08
N PHE A 422 1.22 7.49 -25.22
CA PHE A 422 2.64 7.11 -25.19
C PHE A 422 3.42 7.62 -26.39
N ALA A 423 2.80 7.67 -27.57
CA ALA A 423 3.39 8.31 -28.75
C ALA A 423 3.59 9.80 -28.53
N ARG A 424 2.61 10.48 -27.91
CA ARG A 424 2.69 11.88 -27.53
C ARG A 424 3.88 12.14 -26.61
N ASP A 425 4.02 11.32 -25.55
CA ASP A 425 5.10 11.45 -24.57
C ASP A 425 6.46 11.17 -25.23
N PHE A 426 6.55 10.17 -26.12
CA PHE A 426 7.75 9.92 -26.89
C PHE A 426 8.11 11.07 -27.83
N ALA A 427 7.12 11.68 -28.49
CA ALA A 427 7.35 12.85 -29.33
C ALA A 427 7.85 14.06 -28.52
N ASN A 428 7.36 14.23 -27.27
CA ASN A 428 7.93 15.21 -26.33
C ASN A 428 9.40 14.93 -26.01
N ILE A 429 9.77 13.65 -25.78
CA ILE A 429 11.16 13.25 -25.53
C ILE A 429 12.04 13.58 -26.75
N LEU A 430 11.57 13.34 -27.97
CA LEU A 430 12.30 13.71 -29.16
C LEU A 430 12.56 15.23 -29.26
N LEU A 431 11.57 16.05 -28.89
CA LEU A 431 11.72 17.52 -28.89
C LEU A 431 12.67 18.03 -27.79
N GLU A 432 12.81 17.31 -26.68
CA GLU A 432 13.76 17.63 -25.61
C GLU A 432 15.18 17.06 -25.90
N SER A 433 15.29 16.14 -26.85
CA SER A 433 16.58 15.53 -27.20
C SER A 433 17.43 16.42 -28.11
N PRO A 434 18.75 16.18 -28.17
CA PRO A 434 19.63 16.87 -29.15
C PRO A 434 19.22 16.66 -30.62
N MET A 435 18.35 15.66 -30.89
CA MET A 435 17.82 15.40 -32.22
C MET A 435 16.89 16.52 -32.74
N ARG A 436 16.31 17.33 -31.87
CA ARG A 436 15.38 18.42 -32.19
C ARG A 436 15.88 19.30 -33.34
N ASP A 437 17.17 19.67 -33.30
CA ASP A 437 17.74 20.58 -34.27
C ASP A 437 18.04 19.93 -35.64
N SER A 438 18.08 18.58 -35.69
CA SER A 438 18.39 17.78 -36.89
C SER A 438 17.16 17.12 -37.53
N MET A 439 15.97 17.23 -36.92
CA MET A 439 14.77 16.61 -37.41
C MET A 439 13.61 17.57 -37.68
N GLN A 440 12.68 17.11 -38.48
CA GLN A 440 11.34 17.68 -38.65
C GLN A 440 10.34 16.66 -38.12
N LEU A 441 9.69 17.01 -37.03
CA LEU A 441 8.71 16.12 -36.37
C LEU A 441 7.31 16.34 -36.93
N SER A 442 6.60 15.26 -37.23
CA SER A 442 5.17 15.24 -37.45
C SER A 442 4.56 14.19 -36.51
N TYR A 443 3.48 14.56 -35.82
CA TYR A 443 2.80 13.70 -34.86
C TYR A 443 1.36 13.45 -35.29
N HIS A 444 0.85 12.24 -35.09
CA HIS A 444 -0.54 11.90 -35.34
C HIS A 444 -1.10 11.03 -34.22
N TYR A 445 -2.15 11.51 -33.55
CA TYR A 445 -2.73 10.85 -32.36
C TYR A 445 -3.54 9.58 -32.70
N ALA A 446 -4.17 9.51 -33.87
CA ALA A 446 -5.06 8.42 -34.21
C ALA A 446 -4.36 7.27 -34.96
N PHE A 447 -4.82 6.03 -34.75
CA PHE A 447 -4.40 4.89 -35.57
C PHE A 447 -5.16 4.84 -36.91
N ILE A 448 -6.33 5.48 -36.96
CA ILE A 448 -7.22 5.56 -38.12
C ILE A 448 -7.05 6.98 -38.70
N ASP A 449 -7.09 7.11 -40.00
CA ASP A 449 -7.01 8.41 -40.72
C ASP A 449 -5.64 9.09 -40.73
N CYS A 450 -4.57 8.36 -40.45
CA CYS A 450 -3.24 8.92 -40.64
C CYS A 450 -3.03 9.33 -42.11
N PRO A 451 -2.66 10.61 -42.40
CA PRO A 451 -2.49 11.07 -43.75
C PRO A 451 -1.42 10.28 -44.48
N ILE A 452 -1.78 9.59 -45.57
CA ILE A 452 -0.90 8.79 -46.40
C ILE A 452 0.27 9.62 -46.95
N THR A 453 0.03 10.91 -47.21
CA THR A 453 1.04 11.88 -47.62
C THR A 453 2.22 11.96 -46.67
N ARG A 454 1.99 11.95 -45.36
CA ARG A 454 3.04 11.99 -44.33
C ARG A 454 3.85 10.70 -44.30
N ILE A 455 3.19 9.54 -44.47
CA ILE A 455 3.85 8.22 -44.54
C ILE A 455 4.81 8.17 -45.76
N ARG A 456 4.36 8.71 -46.90
CA ARG A 456 5.16 8.74 -48.13
C ARG A 456 6.34 9.74 -48.10
N GLN A 457 6.27 10.74 -47.26
CA GLN A 457 7.29 11.80 -47.18
C GLN A 457 8.31 11.57 -46.07
N CYS A 458 8.01 10.74 -45.06
CA CYS A 458 8.89 10.56 -43.93
C CYS A 458 10.15 9.70 -44.24
N ASP A 459 11.15 9.87 -43.42
CA ASP A 459 12.41 9.09 -43.46
C ASP A 459 12.42 8.04 -42.32
N ARG A 460 11.61 8.24 -41.27
CA ARG A 460 11.47 7.31 -40.16
C ARG A 460 10.06 7.40 -39.54
N ILE A 461 9.49 6.23 -39.17
CA ILE A 461 8.23 6.12 -38.50
C ILE A 461 8.41 5.43 -37.13
N TYR A 462 7.82 6.03 -36.08
CA TYR A 462 7.60 5.41 -34.78
C TYR A 462 6.09 5.18 -34.61
N TYR A 463 5.68 3.91 -34.61
CA TYR A 463 4.29 3.52 -34.48
C TYR A 463 4.04 2.91 -33.11
N PHE A 464 3.17 3.51 -32.32
CA PHE A 464 2.80 3.08 -30.96
C PHE A 464 1.45 2.39 -30.96
N GLY A 465 1.44 1.05 -30.95
CA GLY A 465 0.25 0.21 -30.95
C GLY A 465 0.13 -0.65 -29.67
N TRP A 466 -0.97 -1.39 -29.54
CA TRP A 466 -1.16 -2.36 -28.46
C TRP A 466 -0.17 -3.53 -28.52
N ARG A 467 0.21 -3.92 -29.75
CA ARG A 467 1.23 -4.90 -30.08
C ARG A 467 2.31 -4.24 -30.90
N HIS A 468 3.39 -4.96 -31.16
CA HIS A 468 4.46 -4.48 -32.02
C HIS A 468 4.07 -4.40 -33.50
N ASP A 469 2.86 -4.85 -33.83
CA ASP A 469 2.40 -4.99 -35.21
C ASP A 469 2.06 -3.60 -35.76
N VAL A 470 2.82 -3.19 -36.77
CA VAL A 470 2.53 -1.98 -37.56
C VAL A 470 1.47 -2.36 -38.59
N PRO A 471 0.36 -1.60 -38.72
CA PRO A 471 -0.71 -1.92 -39.65
C PRO A 471 -0.27 -1.98 -41.12
N ASP A 472 -0.93 -2.85 -41.89
CA ASP A 472 -0.61 -3.07 -43.32
C ASP A 472 -0.70 -1.80 -44.16
N PHE A 473 -1.61 -0.88 -43.85
CA PHE A 473 -1.71 0.38 -44.59
C PHE A 473 -0.43 1.25 -44.49
N VAL A 474 0.33 1.14 -43.40
CA VAL A 474 1.62 1.83 -43.24
C VAL A 474 2.61 1.21 -44.21
N TRP A 475 2.74 -0.12 -44.21
CA TRP A 475 3.67 -0.86 -45.07
C TRP A 475 3.39 -0.65 -46.54
N GLN A 476 2.11 -0.60 -46.94
CA GLN A 476 1.67 -0.41 -48.34
C GLN A 476 2.00 0.99 -48.87
N ASN A 477 2.22 2.00 -48.03
CA ASN A 477 2.41 3.38 -48.42
C ASN A 477 3.83 3.91 -48.12
N LEU A 478 4.74 3.04 -47.69
CA LEU A 478 6.12 3.43 -47.40
C LEU A 478 6.92 3.76 -48.67
N LYS A 479 7.75 4.79 -48.55
CA LYS A 479 8.83 5.05 -49.49
C LYS A 479 9.96 4.02 -49.28
N GLN A 480 10.66 3.67 -50.32
CA GLN A 480 11.83 2.79 -50.22
C GLN A 480 12.91 3.40 -49.30
N GLY A 481 13.42 2.63 -48.33
CA GLY A 481 14.47 3.05 -47.41
C GLY A 481 14.00 3.72 -46.13
N VAL A 482 12.68 3.76 -45.85
CA VAL A 482 12.12 4.29 -44.59
C VAL A 482 12.30 3.28 -43.45
N GLU A 483 12.84 3.74 -42.33
CA GLU A 483 12.93 2.94 -41.09
C GLU A 483 11.60 2.98 -40.34
N VAL A 484 11.03 1.81 -40.01
CA VAL A 484 9.79 1.69 -39.27
C VAL A 484 10.00 0.94 -37.94
N TRP A 485 9.63 1.59 -36.86
CA TRP A 485 9.73 1.07 -35.50
C TRP A 485 8.34 0.88 -34.90
N GLY A 486 7.92 -0.38 -34.72
CA GLY A 486 6.68 -0.74 -34.01
C GLY A 486 6.95 -0.84 -32.51
N ILE A 487 6.31 0.00 -31.70
CA ILE A 487 6.50 0.04 -30.24
C ILE A 487 5.21 -0.40 -29.55
N GLY A 488 5.28 -1.52 -28.85
CA GLY A 488 4.12 -2.03 -28.08
C GLY A 488 3.95 -1.25 -26.77
N THR A 489 2.82 -0.57 -26.63
CA THR A 489 2.53 0.25 -25.44
C THR A 489 2.47 -0.55 -24.14
N LYS A 490 2.18 -1.86 -24.22
CA LYS A 490 2.18 -2.75 -23.06
C LYS A 490 3.58 -2.97 -22.46
N ILE A 491 4.64 -2.84 -23.27
CA ILE A 491 6.03 -2.93 -22.83
C ILE A 491 6.48 -1.59 -22.23
N MET A 492 6.08 -0.48 -22.83
CA MET A 492 6.36 0.87 -22.31
C MET A 492 5.69 1.11 -20.95
N ALA A 493 4.46 0.66 -20.74
CA ALA A 493 3.81 0.75 -19.43
C ALA A 493 4.57 -0.01 -18.33
N ARG A 494 5.24 -1.13 -18.67
CA ARG A 494 6.15 -1.82 -17.74
C ARG A 494 7.48 -1.08 -17.55
N ALA A 495 8.02 -0.48 -18.61
CA ALA A 495 9.28 0.27 -18.56
C ALA A 495 9.13 1.60 -17.81
N MET A 496 7.98 2.28 -17.93
CA MET A 496 7.68 3.50 -17.16
C MET A 496 7.42 3.23 -15.67
N ALA A 497 6.99 2.01 -15.32
CA ALA A 497 6.86 1.58 -13.93
C ALA A 497 8.22 1.27 -13.27
N SER A 498 9.29 1.06 -14.05
CA SER A 498 10.65 0.90 -13.55
C SER A 498 11.56 2.00 -14.15
N SER A 499 11.79 3.05 -13.37
CA SER A 499 12.55 4.23 -13.79
C SER A 499 14.00 3.96 -14.31
N ILE A 500 14.53 2.77 -14.07
CA ILE A 500 15.83 2.32 -14.58
C ILE A 500 15.70 1.78 -16.02
N SER A 501 14.55 1.24 -16.40
CA SER A 501 14.33 0.68 -17.75
C SER A 501 14.17 1.74 -18.84
N ILE A 502 13.78 2.97 -18.49
CA ILE A 502 13.67 4.07 -19.46
C ILE A 502 15.04 4.44 -20.04
N ALA A 503 16.07 4.46 -19.19
CA ALA A 503 17.45 4.71 -19.65
C ALA A 503 17.95 3.58 -20.58
N ILE A 504 17.57 2.32 -20.31
CA ILE A 504 17.97 1.17 -21.14
C ILE A 504 17.19 1.14 -22.48
N VAL A 505 15.89 1.47 -22.46
CA VAL A 505 15.10 1.56 -23.70
C VAL A 505 15.56 2.70 -24.59
N ILE A 506 15.94 3.85 -24.02
CA ILE A 506 16.53 4.98 -24.78
C ILE A 506 17.91 4.60 -25.34
N ILE A 507 18.73 3.84 -24.61
CA ILE A 507 20.06 3.37 -25.07
C ILE A 507 19.95 2.31 -26.17
N ILE A 508 18.87 1.53 -26.23
CA ILE A 508 18.63 0.53 -27.31
C ILE A 508 18.04 1.21 -28.57
N ILE A 509 17.43 2.39 -28.42
CA ILE A 509 16.82 3.14 -29.54
C ILE A 509 17.78 4.20 -30.15
N LEU A 510 18.79 4.61 -29.42
CA LEU A 510 19.89 5.49 -29.89
C LEU A 510 21.08 4.66 -30.33
#